data_7bac935084bcee1448f59b6484f10e0c
#
_entry.id   7bac935084bcee1448f59b6484f10e0c
#
_cell.length_a   1.000
_cell.length_b   1.000
_cell.length_c   1.000
_cell.angle_alpha   90.00
_cell.angle_beta   90.00
_cell.angle_gamma   90.00
#
_symmetry.space_group_name_H-M   'P 1'
#
loop_
_entity.id
_entity.type
_entity.pdbx_description
1 polymer ?
#
loop_
_entity_poly.entity_id
_entity_poly.type
_entity_poly.pdbx_seq_one_letter_code
_entity_poly.pdbx_strand_id
1 'polypeptide(L)'
;YTANRLVPEATLLPLYDVDGEILDGWSSARLIYESLYRYSALLVGCGLGMSRQTRILIDCLILSNMHLPPLVIDADGLNIISKFYKWWDRLPEQSILTPHVGEMSRLTGLSVKQIQSDRLGVVKTYSKEWRKVVVLKGANTLVGEPNGSVWISGVANPALASAGTGDVLSGIISGFASQGLGLADSAVLGVYVHGAAGGVISERTGPSGLLASDLLLELPNVVSFLRKNL
;
A
#
# COMPACT_ATOMS: atom_id res chain seq x y z
N TYR A 1 3.80 23.28 3.49
CA TYR A 1 3.46 23.98 4.77
C TYR A 1 2.20 23.41 5.46
N THR A 2 1.22 22.90 4.70
CA THR A 2 -0.04 22.39 5.29
C THR A 2 0.16 21.03 5.96
N ALA A 3 0.93 20.12 5.36
CA ALA A 3 1.19 18.79 5.90
C ALA A 3 1.88 18.83 7.28
N ASN A 4 2.85 19.72 7.49
CA ASN A 4 3.52 19.90 8.79
C ASN A 4 2.58 20.35 9.91
N ARG A 5 1.47 21.01 9.58
CA ARG A 5 0.49 21.42 10.58
C ARG A 5 -0.46 20.31 10.98
N LEU A 6 -0.68 19.35 10.09
CA LEU A 6 -1.60 18.24 10.32
C LEU A 6 -0.91 17.04 10.97
N VAL A 7 0.39 16.84 10.69
CA VAL A 7 1.20 15.73 11.24
C VAL A 7 2.56 16.29 11.66
N PRO A 8 2.63 16.98 12.82
CA PRO A 8 3.87 17.63 13.28
C PRO A 8 5.00 16.65 13.60
N GLU A 9 4.67 15.37 13.81
CA GLU A 9 5.63 14.29 14.07
C GLU A 9 6.33 13.81 12.79
N ALA A 10 5.83 14.16 11.60
CA ALA A 10 6.43 13.73 10.34
C ALA A 10 7.56 14.67 9.90
N THR A 11 8.68 14.08 9.51
CA THR A 11 9.74 14.79 8.82
C THR A 11 9.37 14.95 7.35
N LEU A 12 9.53 16.14 6.77
CA LEU A 12 9.25 16.40 5.36
C LEU A 12 10.54 16.53 4.56
N LEU A 13 10.55 15.89 3.40
CA LEU A 13 11.54 16.09 2.34
C LEU A 13 10.82 16.80 1.17
N PRO A 14 10.96 18.14 1.03
CA PRO A 14 10.31 18.84 -0.07
C PRO A 14 10.94 18.43 -1.41
N LEU A 15 10.11 18.02 -2.35
CA LEU A 15 10.50 17.86 -3.75
C LEU A 15 10.23 19.16 -4.47
N TYR A 16 11.00 19.44 -5.54
CA TYR A 16 10.75 20.61 -6.38
C TYR A 16 9.43 20.42 -7.13
N ASP A 17 8.46 21.28 -6.87
CA ASP A 17 7.16 21.29 -7.53
C ASP A 17 6.75 22.69 -8.00
N VAL A 18 5.79 22.74 -8.94
CA VAL A 18 4.98 23.91 -9.27
C VAL A 18 3.54 23.48 -9.26
N ASP A 19 2.70 24.19 -8.52
CA ASP A 19 1.26 23.93 -8.36
C ASP A 19 0.93 22.50 -7.91
N GLY A 20 1.82 21.87 -7.11
CA GLY A 20 1.66 20.51 -6.59
C GLY A 20 2.06 19.41 -7.57
N GLU A 21 2.65 19.75 -8.72
CA GLU A 21 3.22 18.77 -9.65
C GLU A 21 4.75 18.72 -9.53
N ILE A 22 5.31 17.50 -9.52
CA ILE A 22 6.76 17.30 -9.49
C ILE A 22 7.39 17.90 -10.75
N LEU A 23 8.31 18.87 -10.58
CA LEU A 23 8.99 19.56 -11.68
C LEU A 23 9.97 18.67 -12.44
N ASP A 24 10.73 17.85 -11.71
CA ASP A 24 11.76 16.98 -12.26
C ASP A 24 11.76 15.64 -11.53
N GLY A 25 11.25 14.62 -12.21
CA GLY A 25 11.14 13.27 -11.68
C GLY A 25 12.50 12.62 -11.45
N TRP A 26 13.52 12.94 -12.26
CA TRP A 26 14.85 12.36 -12.11
C TRP A 26 15.57 12.91 -10.87
N SER A 27 15.61 14.23 -10.72
CA SER A 27 16.21 14.88 -9.56
C SER A 27 15.47 14.51 -8.27
N SER A 28 14.15 14.40 -8.33
CA SER A 28 13.32 13.95 -7.19
C SER A 28 13.63 12.51 -6.79
N ALA A 29 13.75 11.59 -7.76
CA ALA A 29 14.13 10.22 -7.50
C ALA A 29 15.50 10.11 -6.84
N ARG A 30 16.48 10.87 -7.34
CA ARG A 30 17.82 10.93 -6.75
C ARG A 30 17.81 11.45 -5.32
N LEU A 31 17.10 12.56 -5.07
CA LEU A 31 17.00 13.16 -3.73
C LEU A 31 16.37 12.20 -2.73
N ILE A 32 15.29 11.51 -3.13
CA ILE A 32 14.66 10.47 -2.31
C ILE A 32 15.67 9.36 -2.03
N TYR A 33 16.29 8.80 -3.08
CA TYR A 33 17.23 7.69 -2.94
C TYR A 33 18.39 8.00 -1.99
N GLU A 34 18.98 9.19 -2.13
CA GLU A 34 20.07 9.66 -1.25
C GLU A 34 19.62 9.80 0.22
N SER A 35 18.31 9.92 0.48
CA SER A 35 17.74 10.00 1.82
C SER A 35 17.38 8.64 2.42
N LEU A 36 17.21 7.58 1.58
CA LEU A 36 16.65 6.30 2.01
C LEU A 36 17.50 5.54 3.03
N TYR A 37 18.79 5.83 3.16
CA TYR A 37 19.67 5.16 4.13
C TYR A 37 19.21 5.31 5.60
N ARG A 38 18.29 6.25 5.86
CA ARG A 38 17.71 6.50 7.19
C ARG A 38 16.40 5.78 7.43
N TYR A 39 15.85 5.10 6.41
CA TYR A 39 14.50 4.56 6.45
C TYR A 39 14.52 3.05 6.26
N SER A 40 13.65 2.37 7.01
CA SER A 40 13.55 0.90 7.02
C SER A 40 12.42 0.36 6.13
N ALA A 41 11.60 1.23 5.55
CA ALA A 41 10.57 0.90 4.56
C ALA A 41 10.27 2.11 3.68
N LEU A 42 9.75 1.87 2.48
CA LEU A 42 9.30 2.89 1.54
C LEU A 42 7.86 2.59 1.11
N LEU A 43 6.96 3.54 1.34
CA LEU A 43 5.60 3.51 0.79
C LEU A 43 5.51 4.52 -0.36
N VAL A 44 4.98 4.08 -1.50
CA VAL A 44 4.87 4.93 -2.68
C VAL A 44 3.49 4.79 -3.33
N GLY A 45 2.90 5.93 -3.68
CA GLY A 45 1.74 5.99 -4.55
C GLY A 45 0.56 6.78 -4.04
N CYS A 46 0.29 6.78 -2.72
CA CYS A 46 -0.82 7.54 -2.15
C CYS A 46 -0.68 9.04 -2.46
N GLY A 47 -1.65 9.62 -3.19
CA GLY A 47 -1.65 11.03 -3.55
C GLY A 47 -0.54 11.51 -4.47
N LEU A 48 0.19 10.59 -5.13
CA LEU A 48 1.38 10.94 -5.92
C LEU A 48 1.06 11.64 -7.25
N GLY A 49 -0.15 11.44 -7.78
CA GLY A 49 -0.56 11.93 -9.10
C GLY A 49 0.02 11.12 -10.26
N MET A 50 -0.44 11.44 -11.47
CA MET A 50 -0.17 10.67 -12.70
C MET A 50 0.59 11.48 -13.75
N SER A 51 1.29 12.54 -13.36
CA SER A 51 2.01 13.41 -14.28
C SER A 51 3.16 12.66 -15.00
N ARG A 52 3.67 13.26 -16.06
CA ARG A 52 4.86 12.73 -16.76
C ARG A 52 6.07 12.65 -15.82
N GLN A 53 6.25 13.62 -14.96
CA GLN A 53 7.40 13.69 -14.06
C GLN A 53 7.26 12.65 -12.93
N THR A 54 6.04 12.40 -12.45
CA THR A 54 5.77 11.31 -11.50
C THR A 54 6.12 9.94 -12.10
N ARG A 55 5.82 9.72 -13.38
CA ARG A 55 6.22 8.48 -14.07
C ARG A 55 7.73 8.33 -14.18
N ILE A 56 8.45 9.43 -14.48
CA ILE A 56 9.91 9.42 -14.50
C ILE A 56 10.47 9.11 -13.10
N LEU A 57 9.91 9.72 -12.05
CA LEU A 57 10.29 9.43 -10.68
C LEU A 57 10.14 7.94 -10.36
N ILE A 58 8.98 7.33 -10.65
CA ILE A 58 8.73 5.91 -10.41
C ILE A 58 9.69 5.03 -11.21
N ASP A 59 9.91 5.34 -12.48
CA ASP A 59 10.84 4.59 -13.33
C ASP A 59 12.28 4.63 -12.77
N CYS A 60 12.75 5.82 -12.42
CA CYS A 60 14.10 6.02 -11.89
C CYS A 60 14.30 5.48 -10.48
N LEU A 61 13.33 5.63 -9.58
CA LEU A 61 13.47 5.23 -8.18
C LEU A 61 13.17 3.75 -7.96
N ILE A 62 12.10 3.23 -8.56
CA ILE A 62 11.56 1.91 -8.21
C ILE A 62 11.90 0.86 -9.24
N LEU A 63 11.90 1.22 -10.53
CA LEU A 63 12.07 0.26 -11.63
C LEU A 63 13.51 0.19 -12.17
N SER A 64 14.48 0.82 -11.54
CA SER A 64 15.86 0.92 -12.01
C SER A 64 16.85 -0.04 -11.34
N ASN A 65 16.36 -1.09 -10.68
CA ASN A 65 17.16 -2.07 -9.94
C ASN A 65 18.06 -1.47 -8.84
N MET A 66 17.66 -0.34 -8.27
CA MET A 66 18.33 0.24 -7.11
C MET A 66 18.06 -0.60 -5.86
N HIS A 67 19.02 -0.60 -4.92
CA HIS A 67 18.79 -1.23 -3.63
C HIS A 67 17.84 -0.36 -2.79
N LEU A 68 16.63 -0.85 -2.57
CA LEU A 68 15.59 -0.18 -1.79
C LEU A 68 15.26 -0.97 -0.53
N PRO A 69 14.84 -0.29 0.55
CA PRO A 69 14.25 -0.99 1.70
C PRO A 69 12.94 -1.67 1.28
N PRO A 70 12.34 -2.51 2.16
CA PRO A 70 11.00 -3.06 1.94
C PRO A 70 10.06 -2.01 1.34
N LEU A 71 9.45 -2.37 0.20
CA LEU A 71 8.68 -1.45 -0.64
C LEU A 71 7.20 -1.79 -0.60
N VAL A 72 6.34 -0.83 -0.27
CA VAL A 72 4.89 -0.94 -0.41
C VAL A 72 4.42 -0.01 -1.52
N ILE A 73 3.65 -0.53 -2.47
CA ILE A 73 3.14 0.25 -3.61
C ILE A 73 1.61 0.21 -3.59
N ASP A 74 0.99 1.39 -3.59
CA ASP A 74 -0.46 1.56 -3.62
C ASP A 74 -0.90 2.62 -4.63
N ALA A 75 -2.18 2.73 -4.87
CA ALA A 75 -2.86 3.81 -5.58
C ALA A 75 -2.17 4.21 -6.91
N ASP A 76 -1.74 5.48 -7.04
CA ASP A 76 -1.10 5.97 -8.26
C ASP A 76 0.21 5.25 -8.59
N GLY A 77 0.94 4.76 -7.58
CA GLY A 77 2.11 3.92 -7.79
C GLY A 77 1.78 2.67 -8.60
N LEU A 78 0.72 1.96 -8.23
CA LEU A 78 0.22 0.78 -8.96
C LEU A 78 -0.26 1.14 -10.36
N ASN A 79 -0.98 2.26 -10.49
CA ASN A 79 -1.45 2.75 -11.78
C ASN A 79 -0.30 3.09 -12.72
N ILE A 80 0.79 3.65 -12.20
CA ILE A 80 1.97 4.00 -12.99
C ILE A 80 2.73 2.74 -13.42
N ILE A 81 3.05 1.84 -12.49
CA ILE A 81 3.82 0.64 -12.83
C ILE A 81 3.08 -0.24 -13.83
N SER A 82 1.74 -0.29 -13.80
CA SER A 82 0.93 -1.05 -14.76
C SER A 82 1.14 -0.66 -16.22
N LYS A 83 1.77 0.50 -16.49
CA LYS A 83 2.05 0.99 -17.85
C LYS A 83 3.39 0.52 -18.40
N PHE A 84 4.22 -0.11 -17.59
CA PHE A 84 5.51 -0.62 -18.01
C PHE A 84 5.43 -2.11 -18.34
N TYR A 85 6.07 -2.51 -19.44
CA TYR A 85 6.12 -3.91 -19.83
C TYR A 85 6.92 -4.73 -18.81
N LYS A 86 6.37 -5.84 -18.36
CA LYS A 86 6.96 -6.74 -17.35
C LYS A 86 7.50 -5.99 -16.13
N TRP A 87 6.74 -5.00 -15.64
CA TRP A 87 7.11 -4.16 -14.50
C TRP A 87 7.54 -4.97 -13.27
N TRP A 88 6.95 -6.16 -13.07
CA TRP A 88 7.24 -7.04 -11.94
C TRP A 88 8.66 -7.59 -11.94
N ASP A 89 9.30 -7.77 -13.09
CA ASP A 89 10.70 -8.19 -13.21
C ASP A 89 11.68 -7.07 -12.84
N ARG A 90 11.21 -5.83 -12.88
CA ARG A 90 11.99 -4.62 -12.55
C ARG A 90 11.84 -4.17 -11.11
N LEU A 91 10.77 -4.62 -10.42
CA LEU A 91 10.55 -4.30 -9.00
C LEU A 91 11.48 -5.11 -8.10
N PRO A 92 11.97 -4.51 -6.99
CA PRO A 92 12.66 -5.26 -5.94
C PRO A 92 11.84 -6.47 -5.48
N GLU A 93 12.52 -7.57 -5.13
CA GLU A 93 11.82 -8.76 -4.60
C GLU A 93 11.06 -8.42 -3.31
N GLN A 94 11.63 -7.55 -2.48
CA GLN A 94 11.03 -7.09 -1.24
C GLN A 94 9.93 -6.05 -1.49
N SER A 95 8.89 -6.43 -2.25
CA SER A 95 7.76 -5.54 -2.55
C SER A 95 6.42 -6.13 -2.14
N ILE A 96 5.55 -5.27 -1.61
CA ILE A 96 4.13 -5.52 -1.32
C ILE A 96 3.30 -4.62 -2.23
N LEU A 97 2.34 -5.21 -2.93
CA LEU A 97 1.39 -4.49 -3.77
C LEU A 97 0.01 -4.54 -3.12
N THR A 98 -0.68 -3.42 -3.02
CA THR A 98 -1.97 -3.32 -2.33
C THR A 98 -3.13 -2.94 -3.24
N PRO A 99 -3.35 -3.62 -4.39
CA PRO A 99 -4.38 -3.23 -5.34
C PRO A 99 -5.80 -3.45 -4.81
N HIS A 100 -6.70 -2.52 -5.10
CA HIS A 100 -8.12 -2.82 -5.19
C HIS A 100 -8.42 -3.49 -6.53
N VAL A 101 -9.65 -4.02 -6.74
CA VAL A 101 -9.99 -4.79 -7.94
C VAL A 101 -9.72 -4.03 -9.25
N GLY A 102 -9.98 -2.70 -9.27
CA GLY A 102 -9.71 -1.88 -10.45
C GLY A 102 -8.22 -1.70 -10.76
N GLU A 103 -7.38 -1.57 -9.74
CA GLU A 103 -5.92 -1.54 -9.88
C GLU A 103 -5.39 -2.91 -10.31
N MET A 104 -5.91 -3.98 -9.69
CA MET A 104 -5.57 -5.35 -10.09
C MET A 104 -5.91 -5.63 -11.57
N SER A 105 -7.03 -5.10 -12.06
CA SER A 105 -7.41 -5.17 -13.47
C SER A 105 -6.37 -4.51 -14.38
N ARG A 106 -5.85 -3.34 -14.00
CA ARG A 106 -4.80 -2.65 -14.78
C ARG A 106 -3.47 -3.39 -14.75
N LEU A 107 -3.11 -3.97 -13.61
CA LEU A 107 -1.85 -4.71 -13.44
C LEU A 107 -1.84 -6.03 -14.21
N THR A 108 -2.98 -6.73 -14.28
CA THR A 108 -3.10 -8.07 -14.88
C THR A 108 -3.61 -8.05 -16.31
N GLY A 109 -4.32 -7.00 -16.72
CA GLY A 109 -5.09 -6.98 -17.98
C GLY A 109 -6.42 -7.73 -17.91
N LEU A 110 -6.74 -8.39 -16.80
CA LEU A 110 -8.04 -9.05 -16.60
C LEU A 110 -9.16 -8.03 -16.38
N SER A 111 -10.37 -8.34 -16.82
CA SER A 111 -11.54 -7.53 -16.49
C SER A 111 -11.89 -7.64 -15.00
N VAL A 112 -12.50 -6.59 -14.45
CA VAL A 112 -13.02 -6.59 -13.06
C VAL A 112 -13.93 -7.81 -12.81
N LYS A 113 -14.76 -8.20 -13.80
CA LYS A 113 -15.65 -9.37 -13.70
C LYS A 113 -14.85 -10.67 -13.54
N GLN A 114 -13.78 -10.88 -14.31
CA GLN A 114 -12.92 -12.06 -14.19
C GLN A 114 -12.25 -12.11 -12.83
N ILE A 115 -11.74 -10.99 -12.34
CA ILE A 115 -11.11 -10.93 -11.01
C ILE A 115 -12.12 -11.25 -9.91
N GLN A 116 -13.32 -10.67 -9.97
CA GLN A 116 -14.37 -10.90 -8.97
C GLN A 116 -14.90 -12.34 -8.98
N SER A 117 -14.91 -13.02 -10.13
CA SER A 117 -15.39 -14.40 -10.23
C SER A 117 -14.42 -15.41 -9.59
N ASP A 118 -13.11 -15.08 -9.51
CA ASP A 118 -12.10 -15.94 -8.89
C ASP A 118 -10.97 -15.11 -8.26
N ARG A 119 -11.30 -14.35 -7.22
CA ARG A 119 -10.33 -13.52 -6.50
C ARG A 119 -9.16 -14.33 -5.93
N LEU A 120 -9.46 -15.54 -5.41
CA LEU A 120 -8.49 -16.41 -4.79
C LEU A 120 -7.46 -16.92 -5.83
N GLY A 121 -7.93 -17.46 -6.95
CA GLY A 121 -7.07 -17.93 -8.03
C GLY A 121 -6.24 -16.81 -8.64
N VAL A 122 -6.82 -15.62 -8.82
CA VAL A 122 -6.10 -14.43 -9.32
C VAL A 122 -4.95 -14.05 -8.37
N VAL A 123 -5.21 -13.90 -7.07
CA VAL A 123 -4.16 -13.55 -6.10
C VAL A 123 -3.07 -14.62 -6.05
N LYS A 124 -3.45 -15.89 -5.98
CA LYS A 124 -2.51 -17.02 -5.97
C LYS A 124 -1.63 -17.07 -7.23
N THR A 125 -2.21 -16.81 -8.40
CA THR A 125 -1.48 -16.83 -9.67
C THR A 125 -0.47 -15.70 -9.74
N TYR A 126 -0.93 -14.47 -9.50
CA TYR A 126 -0.10 -13.29 -9.73
C TYR A 126 0.92 -13.04 -8.60
N SER A 127 0.65 -13.45 -7.36
CA SER A 127 1.69 -13.40 -6.31
C SER A 127 2.88 -14.32 -6.64
N LYS A 128 2.62 -15.48 -7.23
CA LYS A 128 3.67 -16.40 -7.70
C LYS A 128 4.40 -15.87 -8.94
N GLU A 129 3.64 -15.45 -9.97
CA GLU A 129 4.19 -14.95 -11.23
C GLU A 129 5.09 -13.73 -10.99
N TRP A 130 4.58 -12.78 -10.21
CA TRP A 130 5.33 -11.55 -9.92
C TRP A 130 6.39 -11.73 -8.84
N ARG A 131 6.34 -12.82 -8.07
CA ARG A 131 7.21 -13.07 -6.91
C ARG A 131 7.13 -11.94 -5.89
N LYS A 132 5.90 -11.45 -5.64
CA LYS A 132 5.62 -10.33 -4.74
C LYS A 132 4.47 -10.70 -3.80
N VAL A 133 4.43 -10.05 -2.64
CA VAL A 133 3.24 -10.09 -1.80
C VAL A 133 2.15 -9.22 -2.43
N VAL A 134 0.95 -9.77 -2.58
CA VAL A 134 -0.19 -9.09 -3.21
C VAL A 134 -1.35 -9.03 -2.21
N VAL A 135 -1.77 -7.83 -1.86
CA VAL A 135 -2.92 -7.56 -0.99
C VAL A 135 -4.10 -7.10 -1.87
N LEU A 136 -4.98 -8.00 -2.26
CA LEU A 136 -6.17 -7.66 -3.03
C LEU A 136 -7.27 -7.13 -2.11
N LYS A 137 -7.40 -5.81 -2.07
CA LYS A 137 -8.36 -5.07 -1.21
C LYS A 137 -9.81 -5.38 -1.59
N GLY A 138 -10.69 -5.36 -0.59
CA GLY A 138 -12.14 -5.55 -0.71
C GLY A 138 -12.73 -6.31 0.48
N ALA A 139 -14.02 -6.65 0.41
CA ALA A 139 -14.61 -7.57 1.37
C ALA A 139 -13.79 -8.87 1.41
N ASN A 140 -13.43 -9.33 2.63
CA ASN A 140 -12.50 -10.43 2.80
C ASN A 140 -11.19 -10.22 2.01
N THR A 141 -10.44 -9.18 2.35
CA THR A 141 -9.14 -8.88 1.72
C THR A 141 -8.26 -10.13 1.68
N LEU A 142 -7.61 -10.37 0.54
CA LEU A 142 -6.73 -11.51 0.32
C LEU A 142 -5.28 -11.06 0.33
N VAL A 143 -4.41 -11.82 0.99
CA VAL A 143 -2.96 -11.62 0.97
C VAL A 143 -2.32 -12.84 0.35
N GLY A 144 -1.77 -12.71 -0.85
CA GLY A 144 -1.05 -13.76 -1.56
C GLY A 144 0.45 -13.63 -1.40
N GLU A 145 1.12 -14.76 -1.21
CA GLU A 145 2.56 -14.86 -1.06
C GLU A 145 3.23 -15.45 -2.32
N PRO A 146 4.52 -15.17 -2.56
CA PRO A 146 5.27 -15.74 -3.69
C PRO A 146 5.28 -17.28 -3.73
N ASN A 147 5.16 -17.96 -2.59
CA ASN A 147 5.07 -19.40 -2.49
C ASN A 147 3.70 -19.96 -2.93
N GLY A 148 2.69 -19.08 -3.12
CA GLY A 148 1.33 -19.42 -3.51
C GLY A 148 0.38 -19.64 -2.32
N SER A 149 0.82 -19.41 -1.10
CA SER A 149 -0.08 -19.32 0.06
C SER A 149 -0.97 -18.09 -0.05
N VAL A 150 -2.21 -18.18 0.39
CA VAL A 150 -3.14 -17.05 0.42
C VAL A 150 -3.86 -17.00 1.77
N TRP A 151 -3.81 -15.84 2.40
CA TRP A 151 -4.54 -15.53 3.62
C TRP A 151 -5.81 -14.76 3.29
N ILE A 152 -6.88 -15.01 4.05
CA ILE A 152 -8.18 -14.38 3.90
C ILE A 152 -8.52 -13.67 5.20
N SER A 153 -8.79 -12.38 5.17
CA SER A 153 -9.01 -11.60 6.39
C SER A 153 -10.26 -11.95 7.19
N GLY A 154 -11.28 -12.52 6.54
CA GLY A 154 -12.57 -12.77 7.16
C GLY A 154 -13.37 -11.49 7.51
N VAL A 155 -12.86 -10.30 7.21
CA VAL A 155 -13.51 -9.01 7.49
C VAL A 155 -14.23 -8.50 6.24
N ALA A 156 -15.54 -8.27 6.36
CA ALA A 156 -16.37 -7.65 5.34
C ALA A 156 -17.12 -6.47 5.98
N ASN A 157 -16.42 -5.35 6.20
CA ASN A 157 -16.98 -4.16 6.82
C ASN A 157 -17.18 -3.04 5.78
N PRO A 158 -18.45 -2.69 5.44
CA PRO A 158 -18.74 -1.66 4.46
C PRO A 158 -18.23 -0.26 4.85
N ALA A 159 -18.08 0.04 6.14
CA ALA A 159 -17.54 1.33 6.60
C ALA A 159 -16.11 1.56 6.11
N LEU A 160 -15.32 0.50 5.90
CA LEU A 160 -13.98 0.56 5.34
C LEU A 160 -13.93 0.88 3.84
N ALA A 161 -15.07 0.99 3.16
CA ALA A 161 -15.14 1.45 1.77
C ALA A 161 -15.06 2.99 1.62
N SER A 162 -14.80 3.71 2.70
CA SER A 162 -14.58 5.17 2.69
C SER A 162 -13.24 5.54 2.05
N ALA A 163 -13.21 6.72 1.41
CA ALA A 163 -11.98 7.22 0.79
C ALA A 163 -10.84 7.41 1.83
N GLY A 164 -9.62 7.08 1.44
CA GLY A 164 -8.42 7.20 2.29
C GLY A 164 -8.17 6.02 3.24
N THR A 165 -9.13 5.12 3.46
CA THR A 165 -8.92 3.94 4.32
C THR A 165 -7.89 2.97 3.74
N GLY A 166 -7.76 2.91 2.41
CA GLY A 166 -6.71 2.18 1.71
C GLY A 166 -5.31 2.75 1.99
N ASP A 167 -5.18 4.08 2.01
CA ASP A 167 -3.91 4.75 2.33
C ASP A 167 -3.49 4.45 3.78
N VAL A 168 -4.47 4.42 4.71
CA VAL A 168 -4.21 3.98 6.10
C VAL A 168 -3.73 2.54 6.15
N LEU A 169 -4.37 1.62 5.40
CA LEU A 169 -3.93 0.23 5.31
C LEU A 169 -2.48 0.12 4.83
N SER A 170 -2.13 0.82 3.77
CA SER A 170 -0.77 0.81 3.21
C SER A 170 0.25 1.40 4.19
N GLY A 171 -0.15 2.43 4.94
CA GLY A 171 0.63 3.01 6.05
C GLY A 171 0.88 2.00 7.17
N ILE A 172 -0.15 1.26 7.60
CA ILE A 172 -0.04 0.22 8.64
C ILE A 172 0.93 -0.88 8.18
N ILE A 173 0.76 -1.39 6.96
CA ILE A 173 1.63 -2.43 6.39
C ILE A 173 3.09 -1.95 6.36
N SER A 174 3.33 -0.73 5.89
CA SER A 174 4.66 -0.13 5.85
C SER A 174 5.25 0.06 7.25
N GLY A 175 4.42 0.44 8.22
CA GLY A 175 4.80 0.57 9.62
C GLY A 175 5.28 -0.75 10.24
N PHE A 176 4.63 -1.88 9.93
CA PHE A 176 5.07 -3.20 10.37
C PHE A 176 6.34 -3.66 9.64
N ALA A 177 6.42 -3.45 8.32
CA ALA A 177 7.61 -3.77 7.54
C ALA A 177 8.84 -2.97 8.04
N SER A 178 8.66 -1.71 8.41
CA SER A 178 9.74 -0.86 8.93
C SER A 178 10.26 -1.32 10.31
N GLN A 179 9.47 -2.10 11.05
CA GLN A 179 9.85 -2.70 12.32
C GLN A 179 10.54 -4.07 12.16
N GLY A 180 10.79 -4.51 10.94
CA GLY A 180 11.52 -5.74 10.64
C GLY A 180 10.66 -6.99 10.52
N LEU A 181 9.32 -6.87 10.48
CA LEU A 181 8.47 -8.02 10.17
C LEU A 181 8.68 -8.44 8.70
N GLY A 182 8.57 -9.74 8.45
CA GLY A 182 8.54 -10.28 7.09
C GLY A 182 7.41 -9.64 6.24
N LEU A 183 7.58 -9.57 4.93
CA LEU A 183 6.62 -8.86 4.06
C LEU A 183 5.20 -9.45 4.13
N ALA A 184 5.10 -10.78 4.14
CA ALA A 184 3.80 -11.46 4.25
C ALA A 184 3.16 -11.18 5.61
N ASP A 185 3.93 -11.32 6.70
CA ASP A 185 3.44 -11.05 8.05
C ASP A 185 3.02 -9.58 8.22
N SER A 186 3.79 -8.64 7.66
CA SER A 186 3.44 -7.21 7.65
C SER A 186 2.12 -6.96 6.94
N ALA A 187 1.90 -7.62 5.80
CA ALA A 187 0.66 -7.50 5.03
C ALA A 187 -0.53 -8.13 5.78
N VAL A 188 -0.37 -9.35 6.31
CA VAL A 188 -1.43 -10.07 7.05
C VAL A 188 -1.82 -9.31 8.32
N LEU A 189 -0.81 -8.92 9.12
CA LEU A 189 -1.05 -8.18 10.35
C LEU A 189 -1.65 -6.80 10.07
N GLY A 190 -1.17 -6.12 9.01
CA GLY A 190 -1.71 -4.84 8.57
C GLY A 190 -3.18 -4.92 8.19
N VAL A 191 -3.56 -5.93 7.41
CA VAL A 191 -4.97 -6.18 7.04
C VAL A 191 -5.82 -6.51 8.27
N TYR A 192 -5.29 -7.31 9.19
CA TYR A 192 -6.00 -7.65 10.43
C TYR A 192 -6.24 -6.41 11.30
N VAL A 193 -5.20 -5.64 11.60
CA VAL A 193 -5.29 -4.44 12.45
C VAL A 193 -6.21 -3.39 11.84
N HIS A 194 -6.12 -3.16 10.54
CA HIS A 194 -7.01 -2.27 9.80
C HIS A 194 -8.48 -2.71 9.90
N GLY A 195 -8.74 -3.99 9.69
CA GLY A 195 -10.08 -4.57 9.79
C GLY A 195 -10.65 -4.50 11.21
N ALA A 196 -9.85 -4.81 12.22
CA ALA A 196 -10.24 -4.75 13.63
C ALA A 196 -10.55 -3.31 14.07
N ALA A 197 -9.71 -2.35 13.69
CA ALA A 197 -9.97 -0.93 13.97
C ALA A 197 -11.30 -0.46 13.34
N GLY A 198 -11.53 -0.83 12.08
CA GLY A 198 -12.81 -0.55 11.41
C GLY A 198 -14.01 -1.21 12.12
N GLY A 199 -13.83 -2.42 12.64
CA GLY A 199 -14.85 -3.10 13.44
C GLY A 199 -15.24 -2.33 14.69
N VAL A 200 -14.25 -1.96 15.52
CA VAL A 200 -14.47 -1.17 16.75
C VAL A 200 -15.17 0.16 16.46
N ILE A 201 -14.79 0.84 15.39
CA ILE A 201 -15.44 2.11 15.01
C ILE A 201 -16.88 1.86 14.59
N SER A 202 -17.12 0.83 13.76
CA SER A 202 -18.47 0.52 13.26
C SER A 202 -19.45 0.10 14.37
N GLU A 203 -18.99 -0.50 15.45
CA GLU A 203 -19.81 -0.77 16.63
C GLU A 203 -20.35 0.51 17.27
N ARG A 204 -19.60 1.60 17.19
CA ARG A 204 -19.98 2.91 17.75
C ARG A 204 -20.77 3.77 16.78
N THR A 205 -20.40 3.76 15.49
CA THR A 205 -20.94 4.71 14.49
C THR A 205 -21.89 4.06 13.49
N GLY A 206 -22.03 2.73 13.50
CA GLY A 206 -22.76 1.98 12.50
C GLY A 206 -21.94 1.72 11.23
N PRO A 207 -22.60 1.19 10.16
CA PRO A 207 -21.90 0.73 8.94
C PRO A 207 -21.47 1.85 7.99
N SER A 208 -21.67 3.11 8.35
CA SER A 208 -21.36 4.27 7.52
C SER A 208 -20.86 5.43 8.37
N GLY A 209 -20.21 6.42 7.73
CA GLY A 209 -19.71 7.61 8.40
C GLY A 209 -18.30 7.52 8.98
N LEU A 210 -17.61 6.37 8.83
CA LEU A 210 -16.22 6.22 9.21
C LEU A 210 -15.34 7.09 8.31
N LEU A 211 -14.47 7.87 8.91
CA LEU A 211 -13.40 8.62 8.23
C LEU A 211 -12.08 7.87 8.35
N ALA A 212 -11.20 8.03 7.37
CA ALA A 212 -9.87 7.42 7.41
C ALA A 212 -9.06 7.82 8.65
N SER A 213 -9.21 9.06 9.10
CA SER A 213 -8.58 9.59 10.33
C SER A 213 -9.04 8.90 11.61
N ASP A 214 -10.29 8.39 11.65
CA ASP A 214 -10.80 7.67 12.82
C ASP A 214 -10.02 6.38 13.06
N LEU A 215 -9.61 5.71 11.97
CA LEU A 215 -8.78 4.51 12.05
C LEU A 215 -7.47 4.79 12.78
N LEU A 216 -6.81 5.91 12.47
CA LEU A 216 -5.52 6.27 13.08
C LEU A 216 -5.62 6.38 14.61
N LEU A 217 -6.73 6.90 15.12
CA LEU A 217 -6.99 7.04 16.56
C LEU A 217 -7.22 5.69 17.25
N GLU A 218 -7.74 4.71 16.51
CA GLU A 218 -8.05 3.38 17.07
C GLU A 218 -6.87 2.39 16.99
N LEU A 219 -5.91 2.61 16.09
CA LEU A 219 -4.77 1.69 15.90
C LEU A 219 -4.01 1.37 17.19
N PRO A 220 -3.65 2.34 18.06
CA PRO A 220 -2.93 2.05 19.30
C PRO A 220 -3.70 1.10 20.22
N ASN A 221 -5.02 1.21 20.28
CA ASN A 221 -5.89 0.36 21.10
C ASN A 221 -5.90 -1.08 20.58
N VAL A 222 -6.07 -1.25 19.27
CA VAL A 222 -6.05 -2.57 18.62
C VAL A 222 -4.70 -3.24 18.80
N VAL A 223 -3.60 -2.55 18.56
CA VAL A 223 -2.23 -3.10 18.73
C VAL A 223 -1.97 -3.45 20.20
N SER A 224 -2.39 -2.60 21.14
CA SER A 224 -2.25 -2.88 22.57
C SER A 224 -3.05 -4.12 22.98
N PHE A 225 -4.28 -4.27 22.47
CA PHE A 225 -5.11 -5.45 22.73
C PHE A 225 -4.43 -6.74 22.24
N LEU A 226 -3.89 -6.74 21.02
CA LEU A 226 -3.16 -7.87 20.46
C LEU A 226 -1.96 -8.27 21.33
N ARG A 227 -1.14 -7.31 21.73
CA ARG A 227 0.04 -7.57 22.57
C ARG A 227 -0.27 -8.16 23.94
N LYS A 228 -1.47 -7.94 24.47
CA LYS A 228 -1.89 -8.47 25.77
C LYS A 228 -2.50 -9.87 25.69
N ASN A 229 -2.92 -10.30 24.48
CA ASN A 229 -3.65 -11.55 24.28
C ASN A 229 -2.88 -12.56 23.42
N LEU A 230 -1.65 -12.24 23.05
CA LEU A 230 -0.65 -13.14 22.45
C LEU A 230 0.43 -13.50 23.47
#